data_61f93c4a0ba3986d6aa12f8d37c924e9
#
_entry.id   61f93c4a0ba3986d6aa12f8d37c924e9
#
_cell.length_a   1.000
_cell.length_b   1.000
_cell.length_c   1.000
_cell.angle_alpha   90.00
_cell.angle_beta   90.00
_cell.angle_gamma   90.00
#
_symmetry.space_group_name_H-M   'P 1'
#
loop_
_entity.id
_entity.type
_entity.pdbx_description
1 polymer ?
#
loop_
_entity_poly.entity_id
_entity_poly.type
_entity_poly.pdbx_seq_one_letter_code
_entity_poly.pdbx_strand_id
1 'polypeptide(L)' 'MTAQTQTAQTDHQQLDRMLRRKEVEQITARSRSAIYEGMAAGTFPKPVKIGARAVAWPESVIRNWIAERMEGGKA' A
#
# COMPACT_ATOMS: atom_id res chain seq x y z
N MET A 1 33.65 2.89 0.70
CA MET A 1 32.80 3.98 0.34
C MET A 1 31.64 3.55 -0.43
N THR A 2 31.91 2.97 -1.56
CA THR A 2 30.86 2.51 -2.41
C THR A 2 29.95 1.52 -1.72
N ALA A 3 30.55 0.68 -0.93
CA ALA A 3 29.79 -0.33 -0.22
C ALA A 3 28.75 0.30 0.70
N GLN A 4 29.14 1.38 1.34
CA GLN A 4 28.21 2.05 2.22
C GLN A 4 27.03 2.60 1.46
N THR A 5 27.31 3.18 0.33
CA THR A 5 26.25 3.75 -0.47
C THR A 5 25.26 2.68 -0.88
N GLN A 6 25.79 1.55 -1.27
CA GLN A 6 24.95 0.46 -1.67
C GLN A 6 24.10 -0.03 -0.54
N THR A 7 24.68 -0.11 0.63
CA THR A 7 23.94 -0.57 1.78
C THR A 7 22.75 0.36 2.06
N ALA A 8 23.01 1.64 2.00
CA ALA A 8 21.94 2.61 2.22
C ALA A 8 20.86 2.44 1.20
N GLN A 9 21.23 2.24 -0.05
CA GLN A 9 20.24 2.07 -1.09
C GLN A 9 19.43 0.81 -0.89
N THR A 10 20.12 -0.25 -0.48
CA THR A 10 19.42 -1.49 -0.23
C THR A 10 18.38 -1.33 0.85
N ASP A 11 18.76 -0.66 1.93
CA ASP A 11 17.80 -0.41 2.99
C ASP A 11 16.64 0.40 2.50
N HIS A 12 16.93 1.41 1.71
CA HIS A 12 15.87 2.25 1.16
C HIS A 12 14.92 1.45 0.30
N GLN A 13 15.46 0.54 -0.50
CA GLN A 13 14.63 -0.29 -1.36
C GLN A 13 13.75 -1.23 -0.57
N GLN A 14 14.23 -1.66 0.57
CA GLN A 14 13.47 -2.58 1.41
C GLN A 14 12.39 -1.88 2.18
N LEU A 15 12.50 -0.58 2.33
CA LEU A 15 11.48 0.16 3.04
C LEU A 15 10.28 0.34 2.15
N ASP A 16 9.13 0.08 2.72
CA ASP A 16 7.88 0.32 2.04
C ASP A 16 7.54 1.79 2.08
N ARG A 17 7.16 2.31 0.95
CA ARG A 17 6.60 3.64 0.92
C ARG A 17 5.22 3.57 1.54
N MET A 18 4.88 4.59 2.35
CA MET A 18 3.59 4.63 2.99
C MET A 18 2.66 5.53 2.20
N LEU A 19 1.51 5.00 1.87
CA LEU A 19 0.53 5.71 1.04
C LEU A 19 -0.62 6.17 1.90
N ARG A 20 -0.96 7.44 1.76
CA ARG A 20 -2.12 7.97 2.45
C ARG A 20 -3.37 7.64 1.66
N ARG A 21 -4.53 7.79 2.33
CA ARG A 21 -5.80 7.38 1.72
C ARG A 21 -6.03 7.96 0.33
N LYS A 22 -5.75 9.24 0.17
CA LYS A 22 -6.00 9.85 -1.13
C LYS A 22 -5.12 9.26 -2.22
N GLU A 23 -3.89 8.92 -1.88
CA GLU A 23 -3.01 8.26 -2.83
C GLU A 23 -3.54 6.88 -3.19
N VAL A 24 -4.01 6.16 -2.18
CA VAL A 24 -4.57 4.83 -2.41
C VAL A 24 -5.78 4.93 -3.31
N GLU A 25 -6.63 5.93 -3.10
CA GLU A 25 -7.79 6.13 -3.97
C GLU A 25 -7.38 6.31 -5.41
N GLN A 26 -6.35 7.09 -5.63
CA GLN A 26 -5.88 7.35 -6.99
C GLN A 26 -5.26 6.12 -7.62
N ILE A 27 -4.48 5.40 -6.85
CA ILE A 27 -3.79 4.22 -7.37
C ILE A 27 -4.75 3.09 -7.68
N THR A 28 -5.73 2.89 -6.81
CA THR A 28 -6.67 1.78 -6.97
C THR A 28 -7.93 2.17 -7.71
N ALA A 29 -8.13 3.45 -7.95
CA ALA A 29 -9.32 3.98 -8.60
C ALA A 29 -10.58 3.67 -7.79
N ARG A 30 -10.43 3.54 -6.47
CA ARG A 30 -11.57 3.30 -5.60
C ARG A 30 -11.89 4.54 -4.82
N SER A 31 -13.17 4.73 -4.52
CA SER A 31 -13.59 5.85 -3.72
C SER A 31 -13.30 5.57 -2.25
N ARG A 32 -13.36 6.63 -1.44
CA ARG A 32 -13.19 6.49 -0.01
C ARG A 32 -14.18 5.48 0.57
N SER A 33 -15.43 5.59 0.18
CA SER A 33 -16.45 4.68 0.69
C SER A 33 -16.16 3.24 0.32
N ALA A 34 -15.72 3.01 -0.92
CA ALA A 34 -15.43 1.66 -1.36
C ALA A 34 -14.26 1.07 -0.59
N ILE A 35 -13.26 1.89 -0.28
CA ILE A 35 -12.12 1.43 0.49
C ILE A 35 -12.56 1.00 1.88
N TYR A 36 -13.36 1.83 2.55
CA TYR A 36 -13.79 1.50 3.91
C TYR A 36 -14.74 0.32 3.93
N GLU A 37 -15.60 0.20 2.93
CA GLU A 37 -16.46 -0.96 2.83
C GLU A 37 -15.66 -2.23 2.63
N GLY A 38 -14.63 -2.15 1.80
CA GLY A 38 -13.77 -3.29 1.57
C GLY A 38 -13.01 -3.69 2.81
N MET A 39 -12.57 -2.71 3.59
CA MET A 39 -11.89 -3.01 4.84
C MET A 39 -12.82 -3.73 5.80
N ALA A 40 -14.05 -3.28 5.89
CA ALA A 40 -15.03 -3.92 6.78
C ALA A 40 -15.38 -5.32 6.30
N ALA A 41 -15.44 -5.51 5.00
CA ALA A 41 -15.79 -6.82 4.43
C ALA A 41 -14.61 -7.76 4.35
N GLY A 42 -13.40 -7.26 4.59
CA GLY A 42 -12.22 -8.10 4.49
C GLY A 42 -11.70 -8.28 3.08
N THR A 43 -12.17 -7.47 2.14
CA THR A 43 -11.73 -7.57 0.75
C THR A 43 -10.72 -6.49 0.38
N PHE A 44 -10.40 -5.60 1.29
CA PHE A 44 -9.41 -4.56 1.07
C PHE A 44 -8.49 -4.53 2.29
N PRO A 45 -7.18 -4.36 2.08
CA PRO A 45 -6.25 -4.39 3.21
C PRO A 45 -6.48 -3.23 4.15
N LYS A 46 -6.19 -3.48 5.42
CA LYS A 46 -6.32 -2.44 6.43
C LYS A 46 -5.03 -1.65 6.52
N PRO A 47 -5.13 -0.37 6.83
CA PRO A 47 -3.92 0.45 6.96
C PRO A 47 -3.20 0.17 8.26
N VAL A 48 -1.97 0.66 8.33
CA VAL A 48 -1.23 0.63 9.58
C VAL A 48 -1.24 2.02 10.18
N LYS A 49 -1.13 2.07 11.48
CA LYS A 49 -1.14 3.32 12.19
C LYS A 49 0.25 3.93 12.16
N ILE A 50 0.35 5.14 11.67
CA ILE A 50 1.65 5.81 11.60
C ILE A 50 1.74 7.01 12.53
N GLY A 51 0.68 7.28 13.27
CA GLY A 51 0.64 8.37 14.21
C GLY A 51 -0.62 8.28 15.01
N ALA A 52 -0.81 9.22 15.93
CA ALA A 52 -1.97 9.18 16.82
C ALA A 52 -3.27 9.20 16.03
N ARG A 53 -3.32 9.95 14.95
CA ARG A 53 -4.53 10.06 14.15
C ARG A 53 -4.24 9.88 12.67
N ALA A 54 -3.17 9.16 12.36
CA ALA A 54 -2.76 9.01 10.99
C ALA A 54 -2.58 7.55 10.68
N VAL A 55 -3.10 7.14 9.53
CA VAL A 55 -2.94 5.78 9.04
C VAL A 55 -2.45 5.84 7.61
N ALA A 56 -1.81 4.77 7.18
CA ALA A 56 -1.31 4.67 5.81
C ALA A 56 -1.18 3.21 5.45
N TRP A 57 -1.11 2.96 4.15
CA TRP A 57 -0.96 1.61 3.63
C TRP A 57 0.44 1.44 3.09
N PRO A 58 1.13 0.36 3.44
CA PRO A 58 2.41 0.08 2.79
C PRO A 58 2.18 -0.13 1.29
N GLU A 59 3.07 0.42 0.51
CA GLU A 59 2.92 0.34 -0.95
C GLU A 59 2.88 -1.11 -1.43
N SER A 60 3.69 -1.97 -0.83
CA SER A 60 3.72 -3.37 -1.23
C SER A 60 2.38 -4.04 -1.01
N VAL A 61 1.69 -3.67 0.05
CA VAL A 61 0.38 -4.26 0.33
C VAL A 61 -0.62 -3.85 -0.74
N ILE A 62 -0.59 -2.59 -1.12
CA ILE A 62 -1.51 -2.12 -2.18
C ILE A 62 -1.13 -2.73 -3.51
N ARG A 63 0.17 -2.85 -3.79
CA ARG A 63 0.63 -3.47 -5.02
C ARG A 63 0.17 -4.91 -5.12
N ASN A 64 0.28 -5.65 -4.03
CA ASN A 64 -0.17 -7.03 -4.02
C ASN A 64 -1.68 -7.13 -4.22
N TRP A 65 -2.41 -6.24 -3.59
CA TRP A 65 -3.86 -6.24 -3.73
C TRP A 65 -4.25 -6.03 -5.20
N ILE A 66 -3.58 -5.09 -5.85
CA ILE A 66 -3.85 -4.82 -7.26
C ILE A 66 -3.50 -6.03 -8.11
N ALA A 67 -2.36 -6.65 -7.84
CA ALA A 67 -1.93 -7.81 -8.60
C ALA A 67 -2.95 -8.94 -8.48
N GLU A 68 -3.48 -9.15 -7.30
CA GLU A 68 -4.48 -10.20 -7.10
C GLU A 68 -5.75 -9.89 -7.88
N ARG A 69 -6.13 -8.62 -7.91
CA ARG A 69 -7.31 -8.23 -8.68
C ARG A 69 -7.10 -8.45 -10.16
N MET A 70 -5.91 -8.15 -10.66
CA MET A 70 -5.62 -8.33 -12.06
C MET A 70 -5.68 -9.79 -12.45
N GLU A 71 -5.16 -10.67 -11.61
CA GLU A 71 -5.21 -12.08 -11.88
C GLU A 71 -6.63 -12.62 -11.80
N GLY A 72 -7.35 -12.21 -10.79
CA GLY A 72 -8.73 -12.62 -10.65
C GLY A 72 -9.59 -12.13 -11.79
N GLY A 73 -9.29 -10.97 -12.28
CA GLY A 73 -10.05 -10.41 -13.39
C GLY A 73 -9.91 -11.18 -14.67
N LYS A 74 -8.82 -11.93 -14.81
CA LYS A 74 -8.63 -12.73 -16.00
C LYS A 74 -9.50 -13.97 -15.99
N ALA A 75 -9.78 -14.44 -14.83
CA ALA A 75 -10.59 -15.63 -14.75
C ALA A 75 -12.01 -15.35 -15.15
#